data_a3e52daeb30b00050a7ff8f0d48b81c9
#
_entry.id   a3e52daeb30b00050a7ff8f0d48b81c9
#
_cell.length_a   1.000
_cell.length_b   1.000
_cell.length_c   1.000
_cell.angle_alpha   90.00
_cell.angle_beta   90.00
_cell.angle_gamma   90.00
#
_symmetry.space_group_name_H-M   'P 1'
#
loop_
_entity.id
_entity.type
_entity.pdbx_description
1 polymer ?
#
loop_
_entity_poly.entity_id
_entity_poly.type
_entity_poly.pdbx_seq_one_letter_code
_entity_poly.pdbx_strand_id
1 'polypeptide(L)'
;MNYKFKTQPYKHQLDALEKSWNKDTFAYFMEMGTGKTKVLIDNLSILYDKGKINGALIVAPKGVIGTWYNQEIPNHLADHVNHKSVLWQANINQKQQDKLDTLFETGEDLHILIMNVEALSSEKGTKFATKFLNCHKTLMAIDESTTIKNPKAKRTKNILALSKLAKYRRILTGSPVTKNPLDLYSQCEFLSPWLLNFASYYSFRNRYAEMKQVNVAGRTIQLVAGFKNLGELSDSVKAFSYRVLKEDCLDLPNKIFMKRTIELTKDQKKVYEQMKKEALAMMNGKVVSTANVLTQLMRLQQITCGHFAADDGSIQKIKNNRITELMDVLEEVEGKAIIWAHYQHDIETIMKEIKKVYGPGSVVDYYGKTPQDKRQPNIKKFQGKNGTRFLVGTPQTGGYGITLTQAHTVIYYSNGYDLEKRLQSEDRAHRIGQTKPVTYIDIIAEDTVDNKIVKALRKKVNIASEVMGEELKAWI
;
A
#
# COMPACT_ATOMS: atom_id res chain seq x y z
N MET A 1 -28.23 -13.48 -4.58
CA MET A 1 -28.11 -14.09 -3.23
C MET A 1 -29.14 -13.43 -2.30
N ASN A 2 -30.02 -14.20 -1.67
CA ASN A 2 -30.99 -13.68 -0.68
C ASN A 2 -30.37 -13.82 0.72
N TYR A 3 -29.75 -12.76 1.23
CA TYR A 3 -29.10 -12.69 2.54
C TYR A 3 -29.42 -11.36 3.21
N LYS A 4 -29.64 -11.37 4.54
CA LYS A 4 -29.92 -10.15 5.31
C LYS A 4 -28.60 -9.47 5.70
N PHE A 5 -28.12 -8.58 4.85
CA PHE A 5 -26.93 -7.76 5.11
C PHE A 5 -27.24 -6.63 6.11
N LYS A 6 -26.26 -6.26 6.93
CA LYS A 6 -26.36 -5.06 7.77
C LYS A 6 -26.40 -3.77 6.94
N THR A 7 -25.55 -3.70 5.92
CA THR A 7 -25.52 -2.61 4.94
C THR A 7 -25.69 -3.20 3.55
N GLN A 8 -26.49 -2.56 2.69
CA GLN A 8 -26.72 -3.06 1.34
C GLN A 8 -25.43 -3.08 0.53
N PRO A 9 -25.02 -4.23 -0.04
CA PRO A 9 -23.86 -4.29 -0.92
C PRO A 9 -24.17 -3.70 -2.29
N TYR A 10 -23.20 -3.06 -2.91
CA TYR A 10 -23.25 -2.67 -4.31
C TYR A 10 -23.23 -3.92 -5.22
N LYS A 11 -23.66 -3.76 -6.48
CA LYS A 11 -23.71 -4.87 -7.45
C LYS A 11 -22.38 -5.62 -7.55
N HIS A 12 -21.26 -4.92 -7.74
CA HIS A 12 -19.93 -5.53 -7.84
C HIS A 12 -19.50 -6.28 -6.56
N GLN A 13 -20.00 -5.85 -5.39
CA GLN A 13 -19.75 -6.54 -4.11
C GLN A 13 -20.57 -7.83 -4.03
N LEU A 14 -21.82 -7.83 -4.50
CA LEU A 14 -22.64 -9.02 -4.62
C LEU A 14 -22.03 -10.02 -5.61
N ASP A 15 -21.59 -9.55 -6.78
CA ASP A 15 -20.93 -10.38 -7.79
C ASP A 15 -19.67 -11.06 -7.24
N ALA A 16 -18.84 -10.30 -6.48
CA ALA A 16 -17.67 -10.83 -5.80
C ALA A 16 -18.04 -11.91 -4.77
N LEU A 17 -19.10 -11.66 -4.00
CA LEU A 17 -19.58 -12.55 -2.95
C LEU A 17 -20.16 -13.84 -3.54
N GLU A 18 -20.98 -13.73 -4.57
CA GLU A 18 -21.58 -14.90 -5.26
C GLU A 18 -20.53 -15.83 -5.86
N LYS A 19 -19.44 -15.27 -6.40
CA LYS A 19 -18.32 -16.06 -6.95
C LYS A 19 -17.47 -16.74 -5.87
N SER A 20 -17.49 -16.26 -4.63
CA SER A 20 -16.49 -16.63 -3.63
C SER A 20 -17.03 -17.25 -2.34
N TRP A 21 -18.29 -17.00 -1.96
CA TRP A 21 -18.76 -17.25 -0.60
C TRP A 21 -18.55 -18.68 -0.10
N ASN A 22 -18.72 -19.68 -0.96
CA ASN A 22 -18.57 -21.11 -0.63
C ASN A 22 -17.24 -21.73 -1.07
N LYS A 23 -16.35 -20.95 -1.68
CA LYS A 23 -15.04 -21.44 -2.11
C LYS A 23 -14.08 -21.51 -0.93
N ASP A 24 -13.28 -22.57 -0.83
CA ASP A 24 -12.26 -22.70 0.23
C ASP A 24 -11.23 -21.59 0.12
N THR A 25 -10.87 -21.18 -1.10
CA THR A 25 -9.85 -20.14 -1.36
C THR A 25 -10.33 -19.17 -2.41
N PHE A 26 -10.07 -17.85 -2.20
CA PHE A 26 -10.43 -16.82 -3.17
C PHE A 26 -9.63 -15.53 -2.98
N ALA A 27 -9.37 -14.80 -4.07
CA ALA A 27 -8.70 -13.53 -4.09
C ALA A 27 -9.65 -12.38 -4.45
N TYR A 28 -9.74 -11.37 -3.59
CA TYR A 28 -10.44 -10.12 -3.88
C TYR A 28 -9.44 -9.07 -4.38
N PHE A 29 -9.17 -9.10 -5.68
CA PHE A 29 -8.35 -8.11 -6.36
C PHE A 29 -9.19 -6.90 -6.79
N MET A 30 -9.86 -6.32 -5.83
CA MET A 30 -10.76 -5.19 -6.03
C MET A 30 -9.99 -3.90 -5.75
N GLU A 31 -10.11 -2.90 -6.62
CA GLU A 31 -9.39 -1.63 -6.47
C GLU A 31 -9.68 -0.96 -5.12
N MET A 32 -8.81 -0.09 -4.65
CA MET A 32 -9.00 0.59 -3.36
C MET A 32 -10.28 1.41 -3.35
N GLY A 33 -11.05 1.34 -2.25
CA GLY A 33 -12.31 2.07 -2.10
C GLY A 33 -13.52 1.40 -2.76
N THR A 34 -13.40 0.21 -3.36
CA THR A 34 -14.55 -0.56 -3.91
C THR A 34 -15.24 -1.46 -2.88
N GLY A 35 -14.77 -1.45 -1.61
CA GLY A 35 -15.42 -2.15 -0.49
C GLY A 35 -15.01 -3.61 -0.30
N LYS A 36 -13.75 -3.98 -0.61
CA LYS A 36 -13.18 -5.32 -0.32
C LYS A 36 -13.46 -5.81 1.10
N THR A 37 -13.27 -4.92 2.07
CA THR A 37 -13.45 -5.19 3.50
C THR A 37 -14.88 -5.63 3.79
N LYS A 38 -15.86 -4.91 3.26
CA LYS A 38 -17.27 -5.25 3.38
C LYS A 38 -17.57 -6.62 2.77
N VAL A 39 -17.08 -6.91 1.57
CA VAL A 39 -17.28 -8.22 0.93
C VAL A 39 -16.74 -9.36 1.81
N LEU A 40 -15.57 -9.17 2.43
CA LEU A 40 -15.03 -10.17 3.36
C LEU A 40 -15.91 -10.34 4.60
N ILE A 41 -16.39 -9.25 5.21
CA ILE A 41 -17.24 -9.30 6.41
C ILE A 41 -18.58 -9.95 6.09
N ASP A 42 -19.18 -9.65 4.95
CA ASP A 42 -20.40 -10.32 4.48
C ASP A 42 -20.14 -11.81 4.26
N ASN A 43 -18.98 -12.19 3.70
CA ASN A 43 -18.59 -13.59 3.54
C ASN A 43 -18.41 -14.31 4.89
N LEU A 44 -17.86 -13.63 5.91
CA LEU A 44 -17.76 -14.17 7.28
C LEU A 44 -19.15 -14.46 7.84
N SER A 45 -20.08 -13.51 7.73
CA SER A 45 -21.45 -13.65 8.21
C SER A 45 -22.16 -14.84 7.56
N ILE A 46 -22.07 -14.98 6.24
CA ILE A 46 -22.68 -16.08 5.49
C ILE A 46 -22.08 -17.44 5.87
N LEU A 47 -20.75 -17.53 5.98
CA LEU A 47 -20.10 -18.80 6.35
C LEU A 47 -20.43 -19.23 7.78
N TYR A 48 -20.56 -18.25 8.69
CA TYR A 48 -20.98 -18.51 10.07
C TYR A 48 -22.42 -19.02 10.12
N ASP A 49 -23.38 -18.35 9.48
CA ASP A 49 -24.78 -18.76 9.43
C ASP A 49 -24.98 -20.16 8.79
N LYS A 50 -24.08 -20.54 7.89
CA LYS A 50 -24.06 -21.89 7.30
C LYS A 50 -23.34 -22.94 8.17
N GLY A 51 -22.91 -22.58 9.39
CA GLY A 51 -22.17 -23.46 10.29
C GLY A 51 -20.79 -23.91 9.76
N LYS A 52 -20.23 -23.17 8.78
CA LYS A 52 -18.97 -23.49 8.12
C LYS A 52 -17.76 -23.02 8.91
N ILE A 53 -17.90 -21.93 9.65
CA ILE A 53 -16.88 -21.33 10.51
C ILE A 53 -17.48 -20.93 11.85
N ASN A 54 -16.66 -20.89 12.89
CA ASN A 54 -16.92 -20.23 14.17
C ASN A 54 -15.75 -19.32 14.58
N GLY A 55 -14.75 -19.17 13.72
CA GLY A 55 -13.60 -18.29 13.93
C GLY A 55 -13.12 -17.60 12.67
N ALA A 56 -12.56 -16.40 12.81
CA ALA A 56 -11.91 -15.65 11.74
C ALA A 56 -10.60 -15.05 12.22
N LEU A 57 -9.50 -15.27 11.48
CA LEU A 57 -8.23 -14.59 11.68
C LEU A 57 -8.02 -13.56 10.57
N ILE A 58 -8.06 -12.28 10.93
CA ILE A 58 -7.84 -11.17 10.01
C ILE A 58 -6.42 -10.64 10.25
N VAL A 59 -5.58 -10.72 9.22
CA VAL A 59 -4.20 -10.20 9.22
C VAL A 59 -4.15 -8.96 8.34
N ALA A 60 -3.77 -7.81 8.91
CA ALA A 60 -3.76 -6.54 8.20
C ALA A 60 -2.52 -5.69 8.56
N PRO A 61 -2.17 -4.66 7.77
CA PRO A 61 -1.13 -3.70 8.15
C PRO A 61 -1.45 -2.98 9.47
N LYS A 62 -0.42 -2.71 10.29
CA LYS A 62 -0.57 -2.06 11.61
C LYS A 62 -1.42 -0.78 11.59
N GLY A 63 -1.35 0.00 10.50
CA GLY A 63 -2.13 1.24 10.37
C GLY A 63 -3.64 1.04 10.15
N VAL A 64 -4.09 -0.19 9.87
CA VAL A 64 -5.49 -0.48 9.47
C VAL A 64 -6.23 -1.34 10.50
N ILE A 65 -5.50 -2.08 11.36
CA ILE A 65 -6.11 -3.00 12.33
C ILE A 65 -7.13 -2.30 13.26
N GLY A 66 -6.85 -1.03 13.64
CA GLY A 66 -7.80 -0.25 14.45
C GLY A 66 -9.09 0.10 13.69
N THR A 67 -9.01 0.33 12.39
CA THR A 67 -10.18 0.56 11.52
C THR A 67 -11.02 -0.71 11.42
N TRP A 68 -10.39 -1.88 11.23
CA TRP A 68 -11.09 -3.17 11.24
C TRP A 68 -11.89 -3.37 12.53
N TYR A 69 -11.25 -3.15 13.68
CA TYR A 69 -11.84 -3.39 14.99
C TYR A 69 -12.94 -2.37 15.35
N ASN A 70 -12.68 -1.06 15.12
CA ASN A 70 -13.56 0.00 15.62
C ASN A 70 -14.64 0.45 14.62
N GLN A 71 -14.49 0.13 13.32
CA GLN A 71 -15.37 0.65 12.28
C GLN A 71 -15.91 -0.44 11.36
N GLU A 72 -15.06 -1.21 10.70
CA GLU A 72 -15.47 -2.11 9.62
C GLU A 72 -16.36 -3.26 10.14
N ILE A 73 -15.90 -3.98 11.16
CA ILE A 73 -16.69 -5.07 11.77
C ILE A 73 -18.01 -4.52 12.37
N PRO A 74 -18.00 -3.48 13.23
CA PRO A 74 -19.23 -2.93 13.76
C PRO A 74 -20.21 -2.40 12.71
N ASN A 75 -19.70 -1.88 11.58
CA ASN A 75 -20.54 -1.29 10.55
C ASN A 75 -21.14 -2.31 9.56
N HIS A 76 -20.48 -3.45 9.36
CA HIS A 76 -20.83 -4.36 8.26
C HIS A 76 -21.20 -5.78 8.68
N LEU A 77 -20.75 -6.26 9.84
CA LEU A 77 -21.12 -7.59 10.31
C LEU A 77 -22.64 -7.64 10.56
N ALA A 78 -23.31 -8.66 10.07
CA ALA A 78 -24.76 -8.78 10.18
C ALA A 78 -25.22 -8.76 11.64
N ASP A 79 -26.28 -7.99 11.94
CA ASP A 79 -26.72 -7.73 13.33
C ASP A 79 -27.13 -8.98 14.11
N HIS A 80 -27.53 -10.05 13.41
CA HIS A 80 -27.91 -11.32 14.02
C HIS A 80 -26.71 -12.24 14.30
N VAL A 81 -25.50 -11.86 13.88
CA VAL A 81 -24.27 -12.62 14.14
C VAL A 81 -23.65 -12.15 15.45
N ASN A 82 -23.87 -12.91 16.51
CA ASN A 82 -23.16 -12.68 17.77
C ASN A 82 -21.66 -12.94 17.59
N HIS A 83 -20.81 -12.05 18.11
CA HIS A 83 -19.37 -12.16 17.91
C HIS A 83 -18.54 -11.62 19.07
N LYS A 84 -17.34 -12.18 19.22
CA LYS A 84 -16.27 -11.69 20.09
C LYS A 84 -15.08 -11.29 19.21
N SER A 85 -14.83 -9.99 19.11
CA SER A 85 -13.73 -9.45 18.32
C SER A 85 -12.61 -8.95 19.22
N VAL A 86 -11.37 -9.37 18.98
CA VAL A 86 -10.22 -8.97 19.80
C VAL A 86 -9.03 -8.57 18.91
N LEU A 87 -8.40 -7.44 19.27
CA LEU A 87 -7.19 -6.97 18.66
C LEU A 87 -5.97 -7.49 19.41
N TRP A 88 -5.15 -8.31 18.75
CA TRP A 88 -3.92 -8.82 19.35
C TRP A 88 -2.84 -7.73 19.51
N GLN A 89 -2.16 -7.75 20.65
CA GLN A 89 -1.03 -6.87 20.96
C GLN A 89 0.09 -7.67 21.63
N ALA A 90 1.34 -7.28 21.40
CA ALA A 90 2.50 -8.00 21.93
C ALA A 90 2.69 -7.79 23.43
N ASN A 91 2.51 -6.55 23.90
CA ASN A 91 2.62 -6.15 25.29
C ASN A 91 1.22 -5.79 25.80
N ILE A 92 0.71 -6.57 26.72
CA ILE A 92 -0.67 -6.48 27.19
C ILE A 92 -0.67 -6.47 28.74
N ASN A 93 -1.65 -5.76 29.30
CA ASN A 93 -2.00 -5.83 30.71
C ASN A 93 -3.01 -6.96 30.96
N GLN A 94 -3.35 -7.23 32.22
CA GLN A 94 -4.30 -8.29 32.61
C GLN A 94 -5.66 -8.14 31.91
N LYS A 95 -6.22 -6.93 31.87
CA LYS A 95 -7.52 -6.66 31.22
C LYS A 95 -7.51 -6.99 29.72
N GLN A 96 -6.37 -6.81 29.06
CA GLN A 96 -6.20 -7.18 27.65
C GLN A 96 -6.01 -8.68 27.47
N GLN A 97 -5.34 -9.33 28.44
CA GLN A 97 -5.23 -10.80 28.48
C GLN A 97 -6.61 -11.43 28.63
N ASP A 98 -7.41 -10.95 29.58
CA ASP A 98 -8.79 -11.43 29.79
C ASP A 98 -9.63 -11.33 28.51
N LYS A 99 -9.49 -10.23 27.75
CA LYS A 99 -10.13 -10.11 26.44
C LYS A 99 -9.64 -11.13 25.41
N LEU A 100 -8.35 -11.43 25.38
CA LEU A 100 -7.81 -12.45 24.48
C LEU A 100 -8.32 -13.85 24.85
N ASP A 101 -8.51 -14.11 26.14
CA ASP A 101 -8.99 -15.40 26.63
C ASP A 101 -10.46 -15.65 26.26
N THR A 102 -11.29 -14.59 26.09
CA THR A 102 -12.66 -14.74 25.56
C THR A 102 -12.72 -15.37 24.16
N LEU A 103 -11.63 -15.31 23.40
CA LEU A 103 -11.53 -15.97 22.08
C LEU A 103 -11.53 -17.51 22.16
N PHE A 104 -11.31 -18.09 23.36
CA PHE A 104 -11.24 -19.53 23.58
C PHE A 104 -12.40 -20.06 24.43
N GLU A 105 -13.34 -19.19 24.78
CA GLU A 105 -14.58 -19.61 25.47
C GLU A 105 -15.46 -20.45 24.54
N THR A 106 -16.10 -21.45 25.11
CA THR A 106 -17.09 -22.26 24.41
C THR A 106 -18.38 -21.49 24.23
N GLY A 107 -19.01 -21.58 23.07
CA GLY A 107 -20.26 -20.88 22.77
C GLY A 107 -20.56 -20.87 21.27
N GLU A 108 -21.69 -20.25 20.93
CA GLU A 108 -22.15 -20.11 19.54
C GLU A 108 -21.65 -18.82 18.87
N ASP A 109 -20.84 -18.00 19.56
CA ASP A 109 -20.33 -16.73 19.03
C ASP A 109 -19.32 -16.95 17.90
N LEU A 110 -19.29 -16.02 16.93
CA LEU A 110 -18.20 -15.93 15.96
C LEU A 110 -16.98 -15.25 16.62
N HIS A 111 -15.89 -15.96 16.76
CA HIS A 111 -14.66 -15.43 17.35
C HIS A 111 -13.78 -14.77 16.25
N ILE A 112 -13.48 -13.47 16.39
CA ILE A 112 -12.69 -12.72 15.40
C ILE A 112 -11.40 -12.23 16.04
N LEU A 113 -10.28 -12.79 15.60
CA LEU A 113 -8.93 -12.37 15.98
C LEU A 113 -8.36 -11.46 14.89
N ILE A 114 -7.96 -10.23 15.27
CA ILE A 114 -7.34 -9.27 14.38
C ILE A 114 -5.88 -9.10 14.77
N MET A 115 -4.96 -9.31 13.83
CA MET A 115 -3.51 -9.21 14.05
C MET A 115 -2.85 -8.31 13.01
N ASN A 116 -1.82 -7.56 13.42
CA ASN A 116 -0.96 -6.91 12.44
C ASN A 116 0.02 -7.91 11.83
N VAL A 117 0.33 -7.73 10.55
CA VAL A 117 1.19 -8.66 9.79
C VAL A 117 2.58 -8.81 10.38
N GLU A 118 3.11 -7.77 11.02
CA GLU A 118 4.41 -7.78 11.68
C GLU A 118 4.45 -8.69 12.92
N ALA A 119 3.32 -8.85 13.61
CA ALA A 119 3.20 -9.75 14.76
C ALA A 119 3.55 -11.20 14.41
N LEU A 120 3.25 -11.60 13.17
CA LEU A 120 3.54 -12.95 12.66
C LEU A 120 5.01 -13.15 12.25
N SER A 121 5.88 -12.15 12.45
CA SER A 121 7.34 -12.33 12.45
C SER A 121 7.87 -12.79 13.80
N SER A 122 7.10 -12.65 14.87
CA SER A 122 7.46 -13.04 16.24
C SER A 122 6.96 -14.45 16.58
N GLU A 123 7.65 -15.12 17.47
CA GLU A 123 7.25 -16.44 17.98
C GLU A 123 5.95 -16.34 18.79
N LYS A 124 5.82 -15.31 19.65
CA LYS A 124 4.64 -15.08 20.49
C LYS A 124 3.37 -14.93 19.64
N GLY A 125 3.43 -14.07 18.59
CA GLY A 125 2.32 -13.86 17.69
C GLY A 125 1.96 -15.12 16.89
N THR A 126 2.96 -15.84 16.38
CA THR A 126 2.74 -17.07 15.62
C THR A 126 2.14 -18.17 16.49
N LYS A 127 2.65 -18.39 17.73
CA LYS A 127 2.07 -19.37 18.68
C LYS A 127 0.61 -19.04 19.02
N PHE A 128 0.29 -17.77 19.25
CA PHE A 128 -1.08 -17.36 19.55
C PHE A 128 -2.02 -17.61 18.37
N ALA A 129 -1.61 -17.22 17.15
CA ALA A 129 -2.38 -17.49 15.93
C ALA A 129 -2.58 -19.00 15.69
N THR A 130 -1.55 -19.82 15.92
CA THR A 130 -1.64 -21.29 15.84
C THR A 130 -2.66 -21.85 16.82
N LYS A 131 -2.63 -21.40 18.09
CA LYS A 131 -3.62 -21.81 19.09
C LYS A 131 -5.02 -21.49 18.64
N PHE A 132 -5.25 -20.25 18.18
CA PHE A 132 -6.56 -19.80 17.70
C PHE A 132 -7.07 -20.63 16.50
N LEU A 133 -6.22 -20.86 15.50
CA LEU A 133 -6.60 -21.59 14.27
C LEU A 133 -6.90 -23.08 14.57
N ASN A 134 -6.27 -23.66 15.59
CA ASN A 134 -6.53 -25.05 15.98
C ASN A 134 -7.80 -25.21 16.84
N CYS A 135 -8.22 -24.15 17.56
CA CYS A 135 -9.43 -24.18 18.39
C CYS A 135 -10.73 -23.96 17.61
N HIS A 136 -10.66 -23.39 16.41
CA HIS A 136 -11.83 -22.97 15.65
C HIS A 136 -11.84 -23.50 14.23
N LYS A 137 -13.06 -23.66 13.66
CA LYS A 137 -13.23 -23.80 12.21
C LYS A 137 -13.10 -22.41 11.58
N THR A 138 -11.97 -22.14 10.93
CA THR A 138 -11.61 -20.75 10.63
C THR A 138 -11.64 -20.37 9.15
N LEU A 139 -11.94 -19.07 8.93
CA LEU A 139 -11.48 -18.32 7.77
C LEU A 139 -10.27 -17.48 8.17
N MET A 140 -9.17 -17.59 7.41
CA MET A 140 -8.00 -16.71 7.53
C MET A 140 -7.96 -15.77 6.34
N ALA A 141 -7.86 -14.47 6.62
CA ALA A 141 -7.79 -13.43 5.59
C ALA A 141 -6.56 -12.55 5.76
N ILE A 142 -5.98 -12.12 4.63
CA ILE A 142 -4.91 -11.12 4.61
C ILE A 142 -5.41 -9.90 3.86
N ASP A 143 -5.52 -8.80 4.58
CA ASP A 143 -5.75 -7.48 4.00
C ASP A 143 -4.42 -6.88 3.58
N GLU A 144 -4.39 -6.23 2.41
CA GLU A 144 -3.19 -5.78 1.73
C GLU A 144 -2.15 -6.91 1.58
N SER A 145 -2.55 -7.96 0.85
CA SER A 145 -1.77 -9.20 0.68
C SER A 145 -0.38 -9.01 0.05
N THR A 146 -0.10 -7.85 -0.56
CA THR A 146 1.24 -7.44 -0.98
C THR A 146 2.26 -7.43 0.17
N THR A 147 1.82 -7.36 1.41
CA THR A 147 2.66 -7.46 2.61
C THR A 147 3.38 -8.80 2.74
N ILE A 148 2.89 -9.85 2.08
CA ILE A 148 3.48 -11.21 2.04
C ILE A 148 4.12 -11.56 0.69
N LYS A 149 4.30 -10.61 -0.23
CA LYS A 149 4.86 -10.85 -1.58
C LYS A 149 6.30 -11.40 -1.60
N ASN A 150 7.07 -11.19 -0.52
CA ASN A 150 8.44 -11.69 -0.43
C ASN A 150 8.48 -13.10 0.20
N PRO A 151 8.76 -14.16 -0.59
CA PRO A 151 8.76 -15.55 -0.09
C PRO A 151 9.86 -15.83 0.94
N LYS A 152 10.90 -15.01 0.99
CA LYS A 152 12.04 -15.19 1.92
C LYS A 152 11.78 -14.56 3.29
N ALA A 153 10.81 -13.65 3.41
CA ALA A 153 10.53 -12.96 4.66
C ALA A 153 9.99 -13.92 5.72
N LYS A 154 10.47 -13.79 6.97
CA LYS A 154 10.06 -14.64 8.10
C LYS A 154 8.54 -14.62 8.29
N ARG A 155 7.92 -13.42 8.24
CA ARG A 155 6.46 -13.28 8.34
C ARG A 155 5.72 -14.05 7.24
N THR A 156 6.19 -14.00 5.99
CA THR A 156 5.58 -14.74 4.88
C THR A 156 5.63 -16.23 5.12
N LYS A 157 6.78 -16.79 5.51
CA LYS A 157 6.93 -18.21 5.83
C LYS A 157 5.98 -18.65 6.94
N ASN A 158 5.90 -17.88 8.01
CA ASN A 158 5.01 -18.16 9.14
C ASN A 158 3.53 -18.11 8.72
N ILE A 159 3.14 -17.10 7.94
CA ILE A 159 1.77 -16.96 7.44
C ILE A 159 1.40 -18.10 6.49
N LEU A 160 2.31 -18.54 5.62
CA LEU A 160 2.08 -19.71 4.76
C LEU A 160 1.95 -21.02 5.56
N ALA A 161 2.66 -21.15 6.68
CA ALA A 161 2.49 -22.30 7.59
C ALA A 161 1.11 -22.24 8.29
N LEU A 162 0.72 -21.07 8.80
CA LEU A 162 -0.58 -20.86 9.46
C LEU A 162 -1.76 -21.06 8.52
N SER A 163 -1.64 -20.67 7.25
CA SER A 163 -2.73 -20.79 6.27
C SER A 163 -3.23 -22.25 6.09
N LYS A 164 -2.36 -23.21 6.31
CA LYS A 164 -2.69 -24.65 6.23
C LYS A 164 -3.66 -25.11 7.33
N LEU A 165 -3.75 -24.36 8.43
CA LEU A 165 -4.65 -24.66 9.55
C LEU A 165 -6.06 -24.08 9.33
N ALA A 166 -6.22 -23.13 8.40
CA ALA A 166 -7.50 -22.52 8.11
C ALA A 166 -8.21 -23.24 6.94
N LYS A 167 -9.51 -23.51 7.10
CA LYS A 167 -10.33 -24.12 6.04
C LYS A 167 -10.56 -23.15 4.90
N TYR A 168 -10.96 -21.92 5.23
CA TYR A 168 -11.23 -20.86 4.25
C TYR A 168 -10.11 -19.82 4.25
N ARG A 169 -9.64 -19.42 3.07
CA ARG A 169 -8.55 -18.45 2.91
C ARG A 169 -8.92 -17.37 1.92
N ARG A 170 -8.64 -16.12 2.29
CA ARG A 170 -8.93 -14.94 1.46
C ARG A 170 -7.73 -14.00 1.43
N ILE A 171 -7.45 -13.44 0.28
CA ILE A 171 -6.52 -12.31 0.14
C ILE A 171 -7.25 -11.11 -0.44
N LEU A 172 -6.94 -9.93 0.09
CA LEU A 172 -7.51 -8.67 -0.32
C LEU A 172 -6.39 -7.72 -0.71
N THR A 173 -6.47 -7.16 -1.90
CA THR A 173 -5.60 -6.05 -2.32
C THR A 173 -6.14 -5.39 -3.58
N GLY A 174 -5.93 -4.07 -3.68
CA GLY A 174 -6.25 -3.33 -4.91
C GLY A 174 -5.17 -3.47 -5.98
N SER A 175 -3.95 -3.83 -5.58
CA SER A 175 -2.78 -3.87 -6.45
C SER A 175 -1.93 -5.10 -6.17
N PRO A 176 -2.31 -6.29 -6.65
CA PRO A 176 -1.61 -7.54 -6.35
C PRO A 176 -0.19 -7.60 -6.92
N VAL A 177 0.07 -6.84 -7.99
CA VAL A 177 1.39 -6.69 -8.63
C VAL A 177 1.85 -5.26 -8.46
N THR A 178 2.86 -5.03 -7.65
CA THR A 178 3.36 -3.67 -7.33
C THR A 178 4.82 -3.47 -7.68
N LYS A 179 5.59 -4.52 -7.70
CA LYS A 179 6.99 -4.51 -8.09
C LYS A 179 7.20 -5.23 -9.42
N ASN A 180 6.71 -6.44 -9.49
CA ASN A 180 6.79 -7.29 -10.69
C ASN A 180 5.84 -8.49 -10.55
N PRO A 181 5.58 -9.27 -11.61
CA PRO A 181 4.67 -10.42 -11.61
C PRO A 181 4.97 -11.48 -10.54
N LEU A 182 6.23 -11.56 -10.09
CA LEU A 182 6.64 -12.53 -9.07
C LEU A 182 6.06 -12.23 -7.68
N ASP A 183 5.51 -11.03 -7.49
CA ASP A 183 4.78 -10.64 -6.27
C ASP A 183 3.57 -11.55 -6.01
N LEU A 184 3.01 -12.19 -7.04
CA LEU A 184 1.84 -13.07 -6.93
C LEU A 184 2.16 -14.42 -6.27
N TYR A 185 3.37 -14.95 -6.41
CA TYR A 185 3.69 -16.30 -5.96
C TYR A 185 3.26 -16.58 -4.52
N SER A 186 3.79 -15.82 -3.56
CA SER A 186 3.49 -16.06 -2.14
C SER A 186 2.04 -15.74 -1.76
N GLN A 187 1.41 -14.80 -2.47
CA GLN A 187 -0.01 -14.48 -2.28
C GLN A 187 -0.89 -15.65 -2.70
N CYS A 188 -0.57 -16.29 -3.82
CA CYS A 188 -1.29 -17.48 -4.30
C CYS A 188 -0.99 -18.72 -3.45
N GLU A 189 0.26 -18.92 -3.01
CA GLU A 189 0.63 -20.01 -2.08
C GLU A 189 -0.10 -19.91 -0.73
N PHE A 190 -0.43 -18.70 -0.26
CA PHE A 190 -1.28 -18.53 0.91
C PHE A 190 -2.70 -19.07 0.68
N LEU A 191 -3.26 -18.86 -0.48
CA LEU A 191 -4.60 -19.38 -0.82
C LEU A 191 -4.59 -20.91 -0.89
N SER A 192 -3.69 -21.46 -1.67
CA SER A 192 -3.48 -22.90 -1.73
C SER A 192 -2.07 -23.20 -2.23
N PRO A 193 -1.34 -24.13 -1.60
CA PRO A 193 -0.12 -24.63 -2.18
C PRO A 193 -0.36 -25.12 -3.60
N TRP A 194 0.54 -24.75 -4.51
CA TRP A 194 0.50 -25.14 -5.94
C TRP A 194 -0.69 -24.57 -6.73
N LEU A 195 -1.36 -23.54 -6.23
CA LEU A 195 -2.50 -22.93 -6.92
C LEU A 195 -2.15 -22.45 -8.34
N LEU A 196 -0.90 -22.03 -8.56
CA LEU A 196 -0.36 -21.64 -9.86
C LEU A 196 0.40 -22.78 -10.58
N ASN A 197 0.26 -24.04 -10.13
CA ASN A 197 0.91 -25.23 -10.69
C ASN A 197 2.46 -25.19 -10.64
N PHE A 198 3.05 -24.53 -9.66
CA PHE A 198 4.51 -24.47 -9.47
C PHE A 198 4.90 -25.01 -8.11
N ALA A 199 5.83 -25.96 -8.08
CA ALA A 199 6.36 -26.55 -6.85
C ALA A 199 7.25 -25.61 -6.03
N SER A 200 7.77 -24.56 -6.63
CA SER A 200 8.67 -23.61 -5.95
C SER A 200 8.63 -22.20 -6.57
N TYR A 201 9.02 -21.21 -5.75
CA TYR A 201 9.24 -19.86 -6.26
C TYR A 201 10.23 -19.81 -7.43
N TYR A 202 11.25 -20.66 -7.44
CA TYR A 202 12.26 -20.65 -8.51
C TYR A 202 11.69 -21.17 -9.83
N SER A 203 10.85 -22.22 -9.82
CA SER A 203 10.17 -22.72 -11.02
C SER A 203 9.19 -21.67 -11.56
N PHE A 204 8.40 -21.03 -10.69
CA PHE A 204 7.53 -19.92 -11.05
C PHE A 204 8.33 -18.72 -11.65
N ARG A 205 9.43 -18.31 -11.00
CA ARG A 205 10.29 -17.25 -11.51
C ARG A 205 10.84 -17.58 -12.90
N ASN A 206 11.33 -18.78 -13.11
CA ASN A 206 11.93 -19.19 -14.41
C ASN A 206 10.89 -19.21 -15.53
N ARG A 207 9.61 -19.49 -15.21
CA ARG A 207 8.52 -19.44 -16.19
C ARG A 207 8.19 -18.02 -16.61
N TYR A 208 8.15 -17.08 -15.67
CA TYR A 208 7.62 -15.75 -15.90
C TYR A 208 8.68 -14.63 -15.94
N ALA A 209 9.92 -14.91 -15.61
CA ALA A 209 11.02 -13.94 -15.68
C ALA A 209 12.06 -14.34 -16.75
N GLU A 210 12.54 -13.34 -17.45
CA GLU A 210 13.73 -13.44 -18.31
C GLU A 210 14.97 -13.18 -17.46
N MET A 211 15.86 -14.17 -17.40
CA MET A 211 17.05 -14.12 -16.57
C MET A 211 18.28 -13.77 -17.41
N LYS A 212 19.06 -12.78 -16.95
CA LYS A 212 20.35 -12.42 -17.53
C LYS A 212 21.46 -12.73 -16.54
N GLN A 213 22.50 -13.37 -17.01
CA GLN A 213 23.72 -13.57 -16.24
C GLN A 213 24.59 -12.33 -16.31
N VAL A 214 25.07 -11.88 -15.17
CA VAL A 214 25.99 -10.75 -15.06
C VAL A 214 27.14 -11.16 -14.14
N ASN A 215 28.36 -10.99 -14.60
CA ASN A 215 29.55 -11.20 -13.78
C ASN A 215 29.83 -9.96 -12.94
N VAL A 216 29.76 -10.12 -11.62
CA VAL A 216 30.09 -9.07 -10.66
C VAL A 216 31.17 -9.59 -9.74
N ALA A 217 32.37 -8.99 -9.81
CA ALA A 217 33.54 -9.36 -9.00
C ALA A 217 33.87 -10.86 -9.02
N GLY A 218 33.91 -11.46 -10.21
CA GLY A 218 34.25 -12.87 -10.38
C GLY A 218 33.15 -13.87 -10.00
N ARG A 219 31.96 -13.37 -9.59
CA ARG A 219 30.78 -14.20 -9.30
C ARG A 219 29.70 -13.98 -10.35
N THR A 220 29.20 -15.05 -10.92
CA THR A 220 28.05 -15.00 -11.84
C THR A 220 26.75 -14.86 -11.04
N ILE A 221 26.06 -13.75 -11.25
CA ILE A 221 24.76 -13.46 -10.61
C ILE A 221 23.67 -13.48 -11.69
N GLN A 222 22.53 -14.10 -11.39
CA GLN A 222 21.35 -14.03 -12.23
C GLN A 222 20.46 -12.85 -11.84
N LEU A 223 20.22 -11.95 -12.78
CA LEU A 223 19.31 -10.81 -12.62
C LEU A 223 18.09 -10.98 -13.51
N VAL A 224 16.94 -10.48 -13.04
CA VAL A 224 15.72 -10.39 -13.85
C VAL A 224 15.89 -9.23 -14.84
N ALA A 225 15.90 -9.53 -16.13
CA ALA A 225 16.01 -8.57 -17.22
C ALA A 225 14.65 -8.14 -17.77
N GLY A 226 13.66 -9.04 -17.73
CA GLY A 226 12.31 -8.83 -18.24
C GLY A 226 11.33 -9.86 -17.71
N PHE A 227 10.12 -9.82 -18.24
CA PHE A 227 9.05 -10.76 -17.90
C PHE A 227 8.44 -11.29 -19.20
N LYS A 228 7.89 -12.51 -19.12
CA LYS A 228 7.30 -13.24 -20.25
C LYS A 228 6.09 -14.04 -19.78
N ASN A 229 5.30 -14.55 -20.73
CA ASN A 229 4.11 -15.38 -20.50
C ASN A 229 3.06 -14.73 -19.57
N LEU A 230 2.95 -13.39 -19.59
CA LEU A 230 2.08 -12.66 -18.67
C LEU A 230 0.59 -12.93 -18.92
N GLY A 231 0.19 -13.20 -20.17
CA GLY A 231 -1.18 -13.61 -20.52
C GLY A 231 -1.57 -14.93 -19.86
N GLU A 232 -0.68 -15.95 -19.88
CA GLU A 232 -0.89 -17.24 -19.19
C GLU A 232 -1.07 -17.02 -17.67
N LEU A 233 -0.27 -16.16 -17.08
CA LEU A 233 -0.38 -15.83 -15.66
C LEU A 233 -1.70 -15.11 -15.36
N SER A 234 -2.11 -14.19 -16.23
CA SER A 234 -3.39 -13.48 -16.12
C SER A 234 -4.56 -14.47 -16.10
N ASP A 235 -4.60 -15.41 -17.04
CA ASP A 235 -5.69 -16.37 -17.13
C ASP A 235 -5.72 -17.33 -15.93
N SER A 236 -4.55 -17.74 -15.43
CA SER A 236 -4.44 -18.54 -14.21
C SER A 236 -5.02 -17.80 -12.99
N VAL A 237 -4.74 -16.51 -12.86
CA VAL A 237 -5.21 -15.67 -11.74
C VAL A 237 -6.71 -15.44 -11.80
N LYS A 238 -7.29 -15.24 -12.97
CA LYS A 238 -8.74 -15.05 -13.17
C LYS A 238 -9.58 -16.20 -12.60
N ALA A 239 -9.07 -17.43 -12.65
CA ALA A 239 -9.79 -18.63 -12.23
C ALA A 239 -10.20 -18.63 -10.74
N PHE A 240 -9.43 -17.97 -9.87
CA PHE A 240 -9.65 -17.94 -8.42
C PHE A 240 -9.75 -16.54 -7.83
N SER A 241 -9.96 -15.53 -8.66
CA SER A 241 -10.03 -14.14 -8.24
C SER A 241 -11.24 -13.40 -8.79
N TYR A 242 -11.54 -12.27 -8.16
CA TYR A 242 -12.46 -11.27 -8.68
C TYR A 242 -11.74 -9.95 -8.79
N ARG A 243 -11.67 -9.44 -10.03
CA ARG A 243 -11.09 -8.14 -10.33
C ARG A 243 -12.20 -7.15 -10.63
N VAL A 244 -12.14 -5.97 -10.02
CA VAL A 244 -12.99 -4.84 -10.34
C VAL A 244 -12.23 -3.56 -10.15
N LEU A 245 -12.39 -2.63 -11.08
CA LEU A 245 -11.83 -1.29 -11.05
C LEU A 245 -12.87 -0.29 -10.57
N LYS A 246 -12.45 0.84 -10.05
CA LYS A 246 -13.37 1.91 -9.61
C LYS A 246 -14.21 2.43 -10.76
N GLU A 247 -13.61 2.61 -11.93
CA GLU A 247 -14.29 3.09 -13.12
C GLU A 247 -15.39 2.16 -13.62
N ASP A 248 -15.31 0.86 -13.31
CA ASP A 248 -16.32 -0.13 -13.72
C ASP A 248 -17.54 -0.13 -12.79
N CYS A 249 -17.40 0.41 -11.57
CA CYS A 249 -18.39 0.17 -10.51
C CYS A 249 -18.76 1.40 -9.66
N LEU A 250 -18.05 2.50 -9.81
CA LEU A 250 -18.31 3.73 -9.06
C LEU A 250 -18.34 4.91 -10.02
N ASP A 251 -19.37 5.74 -9.87
CA ASP A 251 -19.45 7.02 -10.56
C ASP A 251 -18.55 8.05 -9.83
N LEU A 252 -17.26 8.03 -10.15
CA LEU A 252 -16.27 8.94 -9.60
C LEU A 252 -15.81 9.92 -10.69
N PRO A 253 -15.56 11.18 -10.33
CA PRO A 253 -14.98 12.14 -11.24
C PRO A 253 -13.60 11.70 -11.75
N ASN A 254 -13.20 12.19 -12.93
CA ASN A 254 -11.95 11.79 -13.56
C ASN A 254 -10.70 12.14 -12.74
N LYS A 255 -9.65 11.35 -12.92
CA LYS A 255 -8.29 11.69 -12.52
C LYS A 255 -7.61 12.46 -13.64
N ILE A 256 -6.98 13.57 -13.32
CA ILE A 256 -6.21 14.40 -14.26
C ILE A 256 -4.75 14.37 -13.80
N PHE A 257 -3.84 13.99 -14.70
CA PHE A 257 -2.41 13.94 -14.39
C PHE A 257 -1.67 15.06 -15.12
N MET A 258 -0.85 15.79 -14.38
CA MET A 258 -0.07 16.92 -14.89
C MET A 258 1.38 16.83 -14.42
N LYS A 259 2.28 17.44 -15.18
CA LYS A 259 3.68 17.63 -14.78
C LYS A 259 3.98 19.11 -14.69
N ARG A 260 4.77 19.47 -13.69
CA ARG A 260 5.47 20.75 -13.59
C ARG A 260 6.96 20.47 -13.65
N THR A 261 7.61 20.98 -14.66
CA THR A 261 9.05 20.78 -14.88
C THR A 261 9.84 21.95 -14.34
N ILE A 262 10.93 21.64 -13.66
CA ILE A 262 11.86 22.62 -13.13
C ILE A 262 13.27 22.33 -13.65
N GLU A 263 14.06 23.38 -13.79
CA GLU A 263 15.49 23.27 -14.00
C GLU A 263 16.24 23.33 -12.66
N LEU A 264 17.33 22.59 -12.58
CA LEU A 264 18.25 22.71 -11.45
C LEU A 264 18.94 24.08 -11.48
N THR A 265 19.11 24.70 -10.32
CA THR A 265 19.97 25.89 -10.20
C THR A 265 21.42 25.56 -10.56
N LYS A 266 22.23 26.57 -10.87
CA LYS A 266 23.66 26.36 -11.20
C LYS A 266 24.40 25.58 -10.10
N ASP A 267 24.11 25.89 -8.84
CA ASP A 267 24.73 25.22 -7.69
C ASP A 267 24.25 23.77 -7.56
N GLN A 268 22.93 23.53 -7.70
CA GLN A 268 22.41 22.16 -7.72
C GLN A 268 23.01 21.34 -8.86
N LYS A 269 23.10 21.91 -10.08
CA LYS A 269 23.63 21.21 -11.25
C LYS A 269 25.09 20.81 -11.04
N LYS A 270 25.90 21.71 -10.45
CA LYS A 270 27.29 21.41 -10.11
C LYS A 270 27.42 20.23 -9.15
N VAL A 271 26.69 20.28 -8.03
CA VAL A 271 26.71 19.21 -7.02
C VAL A 271 26.11 17.91 -7.56
N TYR A 272 25.04 17.99 -8.37
CA TYR A 272 24.39 16.84 -8.98
C TYR A 272 25.33 16.10 -9.95
N GLU A 273 26.00 16.82 -10.85
CA GLU A 273 26.93 16.22 -11.80
C GLU A 273 28.18 15.64 -11.14
N GLN A 274 28.68 16.27 -10.08
CA GLN A 274 29.77 15.72 -9.27
C GLN A 274 29.33 14.39 -8.63
N MET A 275 28.21 14.36 -7.92
CA MET A 275 27.67 13.15 -7.29
C MET A 275 27.40 12.05 -8.30
N LYS A 276 26.88 12.40 -9.49
CA LYS A 276 26.63 11.46 -10.59
C LYS A 276 27.92 10.85 -11.13
N LYS A 277 28.98 11.65 -11.30
CA LYS A 277 30.32 11.17 -11.71
C LYS A 277 30.90 10.21 -10.67
N GLU A 278 30.82 10.55 -9.39
CA GLU A 278 31.27 9.69 -8.29
C GLU A 278 30.51 8.36 -8.26
N ALA A 279 29.18 8.41 -8.41
CA ALA A 279 28.33 7.21 -8.48
C ALA A 279 28.72 6.32 -9.67
N LEU A 280 28.97 6.90 -10.84
CA LEU A 280 29.42 6.16 -12.04
C LEU A 280 30.82 5.59 -11.87
N ALA A 281 31.75 6.34 -11.28
CA ALA A 281 33.09 5.86 -10.99
C ALA A 281 33.11 4.68 -10.02
N MET A 282 32.29 4.73 -8.98
CA MET A 282 32.08 3.60 -8.06
C MET A 282 31.52 2.37 -8.80
N MET A 283 30.60 2.55 -9.73
CA MET A 283 30.02 1.45 -10.52
C MET A 283 31.02 0.83 -11.51
N ASN A 284 31.92 1.62 -12.07
CA ASN A 284 32.91 1.16 -13.06
C ASN A 284 34.18 0.60 -12.41
N GLY A 285 34.47 0.93 -11.17
CA GLY A 285 35.76 0.72 -10.53
C GLY A 285 35.91 -0.45 -9.57
N LYS A 286 34.90 -1.17 -9.13
CA LYS A 286 34.90 -2.43 -8.35
C LYS A 286 33.56 -2.63 -7.61
N VAL A 287 33.29 -3.90 -7.24
CA VAL A 287 32.15 -4.43 -6.44
C VAL A 287 31.39 -3.37 -5.63
N VAL A 288 30.37 -2.76 -6.25
CA VAL A 288 29.49 -1.85 -5.53
C VAL A 288 28.33 -2.68 -5.00
N SER A 289 28.12 -2.67 -3.69
CA SER A 289 26.93 -3.30 -3.11
C SER A 289 25.65 -2.59 -3.60
N THR A 290 24.59 -3.32 -3.76
CA THR A 290 23.27 -2.74 -4.13
C THR A 290 22.84 -1.61 -3.17
N ALA A 291 23.25 -1.69 -1.90
CA ALA A 291 23.02 -0.67 -0.90
C ALA A 291 23.68 0.67 -1.26
N ASN A 292 24.94 0.64 -1.75
CA ASN A 292 25.65 1.85 -2.15
C ASN A 292 25.00 2.53 -3.38
N VAL A 293 24.54 1.75 -4.36
CA VAL A 293 23.82 2.30 -5.53
C VAL A 293 22.51 2.98 -5.11
N LEU A 294 21.75 2.35 -4.24
CA LEU A 294 20.50 2.93 -3.72
C LEU A 294 20.78 4.22 -2.94
N THR A 295 21.81 4.25 -2.13
CA THR A 295 22.22 5.45 -1.37
C THR A 295 22.59 6.60 -2.33
N GLN A 296 23.33 6.33 -3.41
CA GLN A 296 23.66 7.35 -4.39
C GLN A 296 22.43 7.88 -5.14
N LEU A 297 21.48 7.00 -5.52
CA LEU A 297 20.24 7.43 -6.13
C LEU A 297 19.41 8.32 -5.18
N MET A 298 19.37 7.99 -3.89
CA MET A 298 18.71 8.81 -2.87
C MET A 298 19.39 10.17 -2.72
N ARG A 299 20.73 10.24 -2.69
CA ARG A 299 21.48 11.50 -2.63
C ARG A 299 21.23 12.38 -3.86
N LEU A 300 21.23 11.78 -5.06
CA LEU A 300 20.90 12.50 -6.29
C LEU A 300 19.48 13.10 -6.22
N GLN A 301 18.52 12.36 -5.70
CA GLN A 301 17.16 12.86 -5.54
C GLN A 301 17.06 13.96 -4.45
N GLN A 302 17.77 13.82 -3.34
CA GLN A 302 17.85 14.88 -2.33
C GLN A 302 18.40 16.18 -2.91
N ILE A 303 19.42 16.10 -3.78
CA ILE A 303 19.96 17.28 -4.45
C ILE A 303 18.90 17.94 -5.34
N THR A 304 18.05 17.17 -6.06
CA THR A 304 16.96 17.75 -6.85
C THR A 304 15.90 18.42 -5.95
N CYS A 305 15.77 18.01 -4.69
CA CYS A 305 14.92 18.63 -3.68
C CYS A 305 15.58 19.80 -2.95
N GLY A 306 16.86 20.12 -3.23
CA GLY A 306 17.57 21.25 -2.64
C GLY A 306 18.24 20.97 -1.30
N HIS A 307 18.56 19.73 -1.02
CA HIS A 307 19.35 19.34 0.15
C HIS A 307 20.10 18.03 -0.11
N PHE A 308 21.07 17.72 0.71
CA PHE A 308 21.67 16.38 0.81
C PHE A 308 22.23 16.15 2.22
N ALA A 309 22.27 14.89 2.63
CA ALA A 309 22.92 14.49 3.87
C ALA A 309 24.43 14.34 3.61
N ALA A 310 25.25 15.12 4.34
CA ALA A 310 26.70 14.94 4.37
C ALA A 310 27.07 13.68 5.17
N ASP A 311 28.32 13.24 5.05
CA ASP A 311 28.77 11.99 5.69
C ASP A 311 28.78 12.05 7.23
N ASP A 312 28.85 13.27 7.81
CA ASP A 312 28.70 13.55 9.25
C ASP A 312 27.24 13.55 9.72
N GLY A 313 26.28 13.31 8.82
CA GLY A 313 24.84 13.32 9.11
C GLY A 313 24.20 14.71 9.08
N SER A 314 24.97 15.79 8.86
CA SER A 314 24.43 17.14 8.70
C SER A 314 23.67 17.28 7.37
N ILE A 315 22.61 18.11 7.37
CA ILE A 315 21.86 18.41 6.16
C ILE A 315 22.37 19.72 5.56
N GLN A 316 22.98 19.61 4.40
CA GLN A 316 23.40 20.74 3.59
C GLN A 316 22.25 21.21 2.71
N LYS A 317 21.97 22.53 2.72
CA LYS A 317 20.90 23.14 1.91
C LYS A 317 21.48 23.76 0.66
N ILE A 318 20.77 23.58 -0.45
CA ILE A 318 21.09 24.18 -1.73
C ILE A 318 19.87 24.95 -2.20
N LYS A 319 20.06 26.19 -2.69
CA LYS A 319 18.97 26.95 -3.32
C LYS A 319 18.37 26.14 -4.47
N ASN A 320 17.05 25.99 -4.51
CA ASN A 320 16.37 25.18 -5.51
C ASN A 320 15.11 25.87 -6.03
N ASN A 321 14.70 25.52 -7.24
CA ASN A 321 13.51 26.06 -7.88
C ASN A 321 12.25 25.25 -7.53
N ARG A 322 12.38 24.08 -6.91
CA ARG A 322 11.25 23.19 -6.61
C ARG A 322 10.28 23.77 -5.60
N ILE A 323 10.81 24.44 -4.57
CA ILE A 323 9.96 25.07 -3.57
C ILE A 323 9.25 26.30 -4.14
N THR A 324 9.90 27.04 -5.05
CA THR A 324 9.27 28.16 -5.77
C THR A 324 8.13 27.64 -6.64
N GLU A 325 8.39 26.65 -7.48
CA GLU A 325 7.36 26.03 -8.33
C GLU A 325 6.19 25.45 -7.50
N LEU A 326 6.48 24.86 -6.33
CA LEU A 326 5.40 24.41 -5.44
C LEU A 326 4.55 25.60 -5.00
N MET A 327 5.15 26.71 -4.60
CA MET A 327 4.38 27.87 -4.14
C MET A 327 3.56 28.49 -5.27
N ASP A 328 4.08 28.52 -6.50
CA ASP A 328 3.37 28.97 -7.70
C ASP A 328 2.15 28.07 -7.99
N VAL A 329 2.35 26.73 -7.92
CA VAL A 329 1.23 25.77 -8.04
C VAL A 329 0.20 25.97 -6.93
N LEU A 330 0.60 26.23 -5.68
CA LEU A 330 -0.34 26.45 -4.58
C LEU A 330 -1.15 27.75 -4.71
N GLU A 331 -0.61 28.75 -5.41
CA GLU A 331 -1.33 29.98 -5.77
C GLU A 331 -2.43 29.70 -6.81
N GLU A 332 -2.14 28.83 -7.79
CA GLU A 332 -3.11 28.39 -8.80
C GLU A 332 -4.23 27.49 -8.26
N VAL A 333 -4.00 26.81 -7.09
CA VAL A 333 -4.95 25.86 -6.54
C VAL A 333 -6.16 26.54 -5.91
N GLU A 334 -7.34 26.23 -6.44
CA GLU A 334 -8.59 26.55 -5.76
C GLU A 334 -8.94 25.50 -4.71
N GLY A 335 -9.20 25.92 -3.48
CA GLY A 335 -9.63 25.03 -2.39
C GLY A 335 -8.47 24.35 -1.66
N LYS A 336 -8.58 23.02 -1.43
CA LYS A 336 -7.64 22.25 -0.61
C LYS A 336 -6.70 21.41 -1.44
N ALA A 337 -5.43 21.36 -1.05
CA ALA A 337 -4.42 20.52 -1.67
C ALA A 337 -3.71 19.60 -0.67
N ILE A 338 -3.36 18.42 -1.16
CA ILE A 338 -2.47 17.46 -0.49
C ILE A 338 -1.10 17.57 -1.13
N ILE A 339 -0.05 17.72 -0.33
CA ILE A 339 1.33 17.76 -0.79
C ILE A 339 2.07 16.54 -0.24
N TRP A 340 2.49 15.66 -1.14
CA TRP A 340 3.28 14.50 -0.80
C TRP A 340 4.76 14.75 -1.05
N ALA A 341 5.59 14.56 -0.02
CA ALA A 341 7.05 14.65 -0.11
C ALA A 341 7.70 13.39 0.46
N HIS A 342 8.81 12.97 -0.15
CA HIS A 342 9.48 11.72 0.23
C HIS A 342 10.37 11.90 1.47
N TYR A 343 10.98 13.07 1.63
CA TYR A 343 11.95 13.36 2.71
C TYR A 343 11.35 14.23 3.81
N GLN A 344 11.71 13.95 5.05
CA GLN A 344 11.24 14.73 6.23
C GLN A 344 11.68 16.19 6.16
N HIS A 345 12.91 16.44 5.70
CA HIS A 345 13.41 17.80 5.52
C HIS A 345 12.57 18.63 4.54
N ASP A 346 12.09 18.01 3.46
CA ASP A 346 11.20 18.66 2.50
C ASP A 346 9.89 19.06 3.18
N ILE A 347 9.28 18.15 3.97
CA ILE A 347 8.03 18.41 4.69
C ILE A 347 8.19 19.62 5.62
N GLU A 348 9.27 19.66 6.41
CA GLU A 348 9.56 20.77 7.34
C GLU A 348 9.75 22.09 6.58
N THR A 349 10.43 22.06 5.43
CA THR A 349 10.65 23.22 4.56
C THR A 349 9.33 23.71 3.94
N ILE A 350 8.55 22.82 3.37
CA ILE A 350 7.25 23.12 2.76
C ILE A 350 6.30 23.69 3.80
N MET A 351 6.22 23.09 4.99
CA MET A 351 5.38 23.59 6.09
C MET A 351 5.76 25.03 6.50
N LYS A 352 7.07 25.32 6.54
CA LYS A 352 7.58 26.65 6.87
C LYS A 352 7.17 27.68 5.83
N GLU A 353 7.38 27.40 4.55
CA GLU A 353 7.05 28.33 3.46
C GLU A 353 5.54 28.56 3.33
N ILE A 354 4.71 27.51 3.44
CA ILE A 354 3.26 27.66 3.43
C ILE A 354 2.78 28.53 4.61
N LYS A 355 3.27 28.29 5.82
CA LYS A 355 2.90 29.11 6.99
C LYS A 355 3.29 30.57 6.83
N LYS A 356 4.40 30.85 6.17
CA LYS A 356 4.90 32.20 5.92
C LYS A 356 3.96 32.97 4.96
N VAL A 357 3.46 32.31 3.93
CA VAL A 357 2.63 32.94 2.88
C VAL A 357 1.14 32.93 3.24
N TYR A 358 0.62 31.80 3.73
CA TYR A 358 -0.82 31.58 3.96
C TYR A 358 -1.23 31.61 5.43
N GLY A 359 -0.28 31.83 6.36
CA GLY A 359 -0.52 31.87 7.80
C GLY A 359 -0.41 30.52 8.51
N PRO A 360 -0.19 30.51 9.83
CA PRO A 360 0.14 29.30 10.60
C PRO A 360 -1.00 28.25 10.65
N GLY A 361 -2.26 28.67 10.51
CA GLY A 361 -3.43 27.76 10.52
C GLY A 361 -3.74 27.13 9.17
N SER A 362 -3.07 27.55 8.09
CA SER A 362 -3.38 27.15 6.72
C SER A 362 -2.96 25.70 6.38
N VAL A 363 -2.05 25.11 7.14
CA VAL A 363 -1.42 23.83 6.83
C VAL A 363 -1.31 22.93 8.06
N VAL A 364 -1.52 21.64 7.83
CA VAL A 364 -1.30 20.54 8.81
C VAL A 364 -0.35 19.51 8.22
N ASP A 365 0.33 18.79 9.11
CA ASP A 365 1.26 17.72 8.74
C ASP A 365 0.70 16.32 8.99
N TYR A 366 1.18 15.35 8.19
CA TYR A 366 0.86 13.93 8.36
C TYR A 366 2.04 13.05 7.91
N TYR A 367 3.01 12.83 8.79
CA TYR A 367 4.21 12.04 8.50
C TYR A 367 4.75 11.33 9.76
N GLY A 368 5.92 10.70 9.67
CA GLY A 368 6.48 9.88 10.74
C GLY A 368 6.66 10.61 12.08
N LYS A 369 7.06 11.89 12.06
CA LYS A 369 7.23 12.71 13.27
C LYS A 369 5.93 13.32 13.81
N THR A 370 4.83 13.28 13.04
CA THR A 370 3.54 13.76 13.55
C THR A 370 3.10 12.88 14.74
N PRO A 371 2.95 13.47 15.94
CA PRO A 371 2.51 12.74 17.13
C PRO A 371 1.19 12.00 16.88
N GLN A 372 1.06 10.81 17.47
CA GLN A 372 -0.09 9.94 17.17
C GLN A 372 -1.42 10.54 17.60
N ASP A 373 -1.43 11.28 18.70
CA ASP A 373 -2.58 12.02 19.22
C ASP A 373 -3.01 13.20 18.30
N LYS A 374 -2.08 13.79 17.52
CA LYS A 374 -2.35 14.88 16.58
C LYS A 374 -2.81 14.41 15.20
N ARG A 375 -2.60 13.15 14.83
CA ARG A 375 -2.90 12.65 13.49
C ARG A 375 -4.38 12.77 13.12
N GLN A 376 -5.28 12.27 13.95
CA GLN A 376 -6.72 12.37 13.71
C GLN A 376 -7.25 13.82 13.79
N PRO A 377 -6.87 14.65 14.78
CA PRO A 377 -7.17 16.07 14.77
C PRO A 377 -6.72 16.80 13.49
N ASN A 378 -5.53 16.53 12.97
CA ASN A 378 -5.03 17.14 11.74
C ASN A 378 -5.89 16.77 10.52
N ILE A 379 -6.29 15.50 10.40
CA ILE A 379 -7.21 15.06 9.34
C ILE A 379 -8.57 15.78 9.48
N LYS A 380 -9.14 15.84 10.68
CA LYS A 380 -10.40 16.55 10.93
C LYS A 380 -10.30 18.04 10.59
N LYS A 381 -9.20 18.71 10.94
CA LYS A 381 -8.94 20.10 10.54
C LYS A 381 -8.89 20.26 9.03
N PHE A 382 -8.16 19.38 8.34
CA PHE A 382 -8.06 19.43 6.89
C PHE A 382 -9.40 19.14 6.20
N GLN A 383 -10.19 18.18 6.69
CA GLN A 383 -11.50 17.86 6.13
C GLN A 383 -12.59 18.88 6.50
N GLY A 384 -12.40 19.69 7.53
CA GLY A 384 -13.35 20.69 7.99
C GLY A 384 -13.39 21.96 7.14
N LYS A 385 -14.39 22.83 7.36
CA LYS A 385 -14.56 24.13 6.69
C LYS A 385 -13.75 25.27 7.35
N ASN A 386 -12.79 24.96 8.21
CA ASN A 386 -11.86 25.92 8.81
C ASN A 386 -10.77 26.33 7.80
N GLY A 387 -10.03 27.38 8.05
CA GLY A 387 -9.03 27.95 7.15
C GLY A 387 -7.83 27.05 6.77
N THR A 388 -7.83 25.76 7.17
CA THR A 388 -6.78 24.80 6.81
C THR A 388 -6.98 24.34 5.36
N ARG A 389 -6.10 24.81 4.46
CA ARG A 389 -6.13 24.50 3.02
C ARG A 389 -5.20 23.37 2.64
N PHE A 390 -4.09 23.18 3.34
CA PHE A 390 -3.01 22.30 2.91
C PHE A 390 -2.73 21.19 3.91
N LEU A 391 -2.48 19.99 3.39
CA LEU A 391 -1.96 18.85 4.16
C LEU A 391 -0.63 18.43 3.54
N VAL A 392 0.42 18.39 4.34
CA VAL A 392 1.77 17.97 3.91
C VAL A 392 2.14 16.67 4.60
N GLY A 393 2.59 15.69 3.84
CA GLY A 393 2.94 14.39 4.43
C GLY A 393 3.78 13.50 3.54
N THR A 394 4.03 12.28 4.04
CA THR A 394 4.66 11.23 3.22
C THR A 394 3.61 10.28 2.64
N PRO A 395 3.74 9.83 1.37
CA PRO A 395 2.86 8.80 0.81
C PRO A 395 2.83 7.53 1.67
N GLN A 396 3.95 7.21 2.31
CA GLN A 396 4.10 6.03 3.14
C GLN A 396 3.24 6.08 4.42
N THR A 397 3.14 7.23 5.08
CA THR A 397 2.31 7.40 6.28
C THR A 397 0.85 7.66 5.92
N GLY A 398 0.60 8.48 4.89
CA GLY A 398 -0.73 8.84 4.42
C GLY A 398 -1.42 7.75 3.60
N GLY A 399 -0.66 6.75 3.12
CA GLY A 399 -1.19 5.66 2.29
C GLY A 399 -2.13 4.68 3.00
N TYR A 400 -2.32 4.76 4.32
CA TYR A 400 -3.18 3.83 5.06
C TYR A 400 -4.31 4.51 5.81
N GLY A 401 -5.55 4.05 5.58
CA GLY A 401 -6.71 4.26 6.44
C GLY A 401 -7.27 5.67 6.59
N ILE A 402 -6.79 6.67 5.80
CA ILE A 402 -7.31 8.04 5.88
C ILE A 402 -8.13 8.42 4.65
N THR A 403 -9.10 9.31 4.84
CA THR A 403 -9.94 9.86 3.76
C THR A 403 -9.68 11.36 3.65
N LEU A 404 -9.40 11.85 2.44
CA LEU A 404 -9.03 13.24 2.18
C LEU A 404 -9.81 13.80 0.98
N THR A 405 -11.10 13.49 0.87
CA THR A 405 -11.96 13.82 -0.26
C THR A 405 -12.31 15.32 -0.39
N GLN A 406 -11.95 16.14 0.58
CA GLN A 406 -12.07 17.58 0.45
C GLN A 406 -10.97 18.21 -0.42
N ALA A 407 -9.92 17.45 -0.75
CA ALA A 407 -8.89 17.88 -1.68
C ALA A 407 -9.24 17.47 -3.12
N HIS A 408 -9.06 18.40 -4.03
CA HIS A 408 -9.20 18.18 -5.48
C HIS A 408 -7.85 18.29 -6.20
N THR A 409 -6.80 18.65 -5.48
CA THR A 409 -5.43 18.72 -6.00
C THR A 409 -4.50 17.92 -5.09
N VAL A 410 -3.68 17.09 -5.71
CA VAL A 410 -2.65 16.28 -5.05
C VAL A 410 -1.31 16.57 -5.73
N ILE A 411 -0.36 17.09 -4.99
CA ILE A 411 0.94 17.51 -5.52
C ILE A 411 2.00 16.55 -4.99
N TYR A 412 2.77 15.96 -5.90
CA TYR A 412 3.95 15.18 -5.58
C TYR A 412 5.19 16.07 -5.70
N TYR A 413 5.60 16.62 -4.57
CA TYR A 413 6.84 17.39 -4.48
C TYR A 413 8.05 16.53 -4.80
N SER A 414 8.05 15.29 -4.34
CA SER A 414 9.03 14.26 -4.71
C SER A 414 8.40 12.87 -4.71
N ASN A 415 8.82 12.01 -5.65
CA ASN A 415 8.32 10.65 -5.81
C ASN A 415 9.30 9.61 -5.27
N GLY A 416 8.81 8.51 -4.71
CA GLY A 416 9.60 7.31 -4.45
C GLY A 416 9.44 6.27 -5.56
N TYR A 417 10.27 5.21 -5.52
CA TYR A 417 10.17 4.09 -6.47
C TYR A 417 9.04 3.09 -6.12
N ASP A 418 8.28 3.32 -5.06
CA ASP A 418 7.25 2.40 -4.58
C ASP A 418 5.90 2.71 -5.19
N LEU A 419 5.51 1.93 -6.21
CA LEU A 419 4.23 2.07 -6.91
C LEU A 419 3.05 1.88 -5.96
N GLU A 420 3.13 0.92 -5.03
CA GLU A 420 2.05 0.66 -4.08
C GLU A 420 1.73 1.91 -3.25
N LYS A 421 2.76 2.57 -2.73
CA LYS A 421 2.58 3.82 -1.94
C LYS A 421 2.07 4.97 -2.79
N ARG A 422 2.51 5.05 -4.04
CA ARG A 422 1.99 6.04 -4.99
C ARG A 422 0.49 5.86 -5.20
N LEU A 423 0.03 4.68 -5.59
CA LEU A 423 -1.38 4.38 -5.83
C LEU A 423 -2.22 4.55 -4.56
N GLN A 424 -1.73 4.07 -3.42
CA GLN A 424 -2.40 4.25 -2.13
C GLN A 424 -2.59 5.72 -1.77
N SER A 425 -1.61 6.57 -2.03
CA SER A 425 -1.70 8.01 -1.74
C SER A 425 -2.62 8.76 -2.71
N GLU A 426 -2.71 8.35 -3.97
CA GLU A 426 -3.70 8.86 -4.93
C GLU A 426 -5.12 8.58 -4.44
N ASP A 427 -5.37 7.38 -3.96
CA ASP A 427 -6.68 6.93 -3.49
C ASP A 427 -7.15 7.58 -2.18
N ARG A 428 -6.35 8.46 -1.57
CA ARG A 428 -6.82 9.25 -0.41
C ARG A 428 -7.78 10.35 -0.82
N ALA A 429 -7.58 10.96 -1.97
CA ALA A 429 -8.45 12.01 -2.52
C ALA A 429 -9.52 11.43 -3.47
N HIS A 430 -9.18 10.45 -4.30
CA HIS A 430 -10.07 9.87 -5.31
C HIS A 430 -10.77 8.60 -4.79
N ARG A 431 -11.86 8.79 -4.07
CA ARG A 431 -12.68 7.71 -3.49
C ARG A 431 -14.12 8.14 -3.28
N ILE A 432 -14.99 7.23 -2.86
CA ILE A 432 -16.40 7.51 -2.54
C ILE A 432 -16.51 8.76 -1.65
N GLY A 433 -17.35 9.69 -2.09
CA GLY A 433 -17.52 11.02 -1.50
C GLY A 433 -16.74 12.13 -2.20
N GLN A 434 -15.94 11.81 -3.22
CA GLN A 434 -15.34 12.79 -4.11
C GLN A 434 -16.36 13.24 -5.18
N THR A 435 -16.55 14.54 -5.31
CA THR A 435 -17.56 15.12 -6.22
C THR A 435 -16.95 15.93 -7.37
N LYS A 436 -15.63 16.13 -7.35
CA LYS A 436 -14.91 16.92 -8.37
C LYS A 436 -13.73 16.13 -8.93
N PRO A 437 -13.32 16.38 -10.19
CA PRO A 437 -12.09 15.80 -10.72
C PRO A 437 -10.90 16.07 -9.80
N VAL A 438 -10.03 15.06 -9.68
CA VAL A 438 -8.83 15.18 -8.86
C VAL A 438 -7.61 15.33 -9.74
N THR A 439 -6.93 16.47 -9.61
CA THR A 439 -5.70 16.77 -10.35
C THR A 439 -4.48 16.33 -9.56
N TYR A 440 -3.66 15.49 -10.19
CA TYR A 440 -2.39 15.00 -9.67
C TYR A 440 -1.26 15.72 -10.39
N ILE A 441 -0.42 16.44 -9.65
CA ILE A 441 0.67 17.25 -10.19
C ILE A 441 2.01 16.70 -9.70
N ASP A 442 2.86 16.28 -10.62
CA ASP A 442 4.22 15.86 -10.32
C ASP A 442 5.22 16.98 -10.61
N ILE A 443 5.97 17.44 -9.61
CA ILE A 443 7.07 18.39 -9.80
C ILE A 443 8.34 17.61 -10.09
N ILE A 444 8.91 17.80 -11.28
CA ILE A 444 10.01 16.99 -11.82
C ILE A 444 11.16 17.90 -12.24
N ALA A 445 12.35 17.63 -11.72
CA ALA A 445 13.57 18.26 -12.23
C ALA A 445 13.98 17.56 -13.54
N GLU A 446 14.08 18.32 -14.63
CA GLU A 446 14.42 17.78 -15.95
C GLU A 446 15.84 17.16 -15.98
N ASP A 447 16.00 16.15 -16.82
CA ASP A 447 17.26 15.42 -17.05
C ASP A 447 17.90 14.85 -15.80
N THR A 448 17.11 14.54 -14.78
CA THR A 448 17.58 14.02 -13.51
C THR A 448 17.03 12.63 -13.17
N VAL A 449 17.36 12.17 -11.97
CA VAL A 449 16.80 10.93 -11.40
C VAL A 449 15.29 10.95 -11.29
N ASP A 450 14.64 12.12 -11.18
CA ASP A 450 13.18 12.25 -11.09
C ASP A 450 12.49 11.65 -12.32
N ASN A 451 12.99 11.96 -13.54
CA ASN A 451 12.47 11.38 -14.78
C ASN A 451 12.60 9.85 -14.78
N LYS A 452 13.70 9.31 -14.21
CA LYS A 452 13.91 7.87 -14.12
C LYS A 452 12.95 7.21 -13.13
N ILE A 453 12.63 7.88 -12.02
CA ILE A 453 11.66 7.40 -11.03
C ILE A 453 10.27 7.31 -11.67
N VAL A 454 9.81 8.38 -12.32
CA VAL A 454 8.50 8.42 -12.98
C VAL A 454 8.40 7.36 -14.08
N LYS A 455 9.41 7.22 -14.94
CA LYS A 455 9.48 6.16 -15.95
C LYS A 455 9.42 4.75 -15.34
N ALA A 456 10.12 4.54 -14.22
CA ALA A 456 10.11 3.25 -13.51
C ALA A 456 8.73 2.93 -12.91
N LEU A 457 8.03 3.91 -12.35
CA LEU A 457 6.68 3.77 -11.84
C LEU A 457 5.72 3.42 -12.99
N ARG A 458 5.78 4.14 -14.11
CA ARG A 458 4.96 3.88 -15.30
C ARG A 458 5.16 2.46 -15.84
N LYS A 459 6.43 2.01 -15.95
CA LYS A 459 6.73 0.63 -16.36
C LYS A 459 6.08 -0.41 -15.45
N LYS A 460 6.06 -0.16 -14.13
CA LYS A 460 5.42 -1.06 -13.17
C LYS A 460 3.89 -1.08 -13.30
N VAL A 461 3.27 0.06 -13.58
CA VAL A 461 1.84 0.13 -13.87
C VAL A 461 1.50 -0.72 -15.09
N ASN A 462 2.24 -0.54 -16.20
CA ASN A 462 2.01 -1.30 -17.42
C ASN A 462 2.12 -2.82 -17.22
N ILE A 463 3.16 -3.27 -16.49
CA ILE A 463 3.32 -4.70 -16.16
C ILE A 463 2.17 -5.19 -15.28
N ALA A 464 1.72 -4.40 -14.32
CA ALA A 464 0.60 -4.77 -13.46
C ALA A 464 -0.70 -4.90 -14.26
N SER A 465 -1.00 -3.94 -15.16
CA SER A 465 -2.17 -3.98 -16.03
C SER A 465 -2.14 -5.21 -16.95
N GLU A 466 -1.01 -5.54 -17.56
CA GLU A 466 -0.86 -6.71 -18.42
C GLU A 466 -1.14 -8.02 -17.64
N VAL A 467 -0.59 -8.17 -16.43
CA VAL A 467 -0.84 -9.35 -15.57
C VAL A 467 -2.29 -9.45 -15.15
N MET A 468 -2.95 -8.32 -14.91
CA MET A 468 -4.37 -8.29 -14.50
C MET A 468 -5.33 -8.34 -15.68
N GLY A 469 -4.82 -8.33 -16.93
CA GLY A 469 -5.62 -8.33 -18.15
C GLY A 469 -6.40 -7.03 -18.34
N GLU A 470 -5.83 -5.91 -17.93
CA GLU A 470 -6.42 -4.57 -18.03
C GLU A 470 -5.85 -3.82 -19.23
N GLU A 471 -6.63 -2.89 -19.78
CA GLU A 471 -6.11 -1.95 -20.77
C GLU A 471 -5.04 -1.02 -20.17
N LEU A 472 -4.04 -0.67 -20.99
CA LEU A 472 -3.00 0.27 -20.58
C LEU A 472 -3.58 1.66 -20.39
N LYS A 473 -3.58 2.14 -19.15
CA LYS A 473 -4.09 3.47 -18.82
C LYS A 473 -3.03 4.55 -19.07
N ALA A 474 -3.49 5.72 -19.53
CA ALA A 474 -2.67 6.90 -19.53
C ALA A 474 -2.35 7.31 -18.07
N TRP A 475 -1.07 7.32 -17.72
CA TRP A 475 -0.60 7.70 -16.40
C TRP A 475 0.72 8.48 -16.56
N ILE A 476 0.71 9.78 -16.21
CA ILE A 476 1.78 10.80 -16.25
C ILE A 476 2.46 10.94 -17.61
#